data_4b0ede88bf68f8a8847b20074f3595e0
#
_entry.id   4b0ede88bf68f8a8847b20074f3595e0
#
_cell.length_a   1.000
_cell.length_b   1.000
_cell.length_c   1.000
_cell.angle_alpha   90.00
_cell.angle_beta   90.00
_cell.angle_gamma   90.00
#
_symmetry.space_group_name_H-M   'P 1'
#
loop_
_entity.id
_entity.type
_entity.pdbx_description
1 polymer ?
#
loop_
_entity_poly.entity_id
_entity_poly.type
_entity_poly.pdbx_seq_one_letter_code
_entity_poly.pdbx_strand_id
1 'polypeptide(L)'
;PLVITLGTMYLFGGSALLLSGMAGATGYEGIGGFPTAFTDFANISFLGIPMPLIFFLVCCLFFWLLMHRTHMGRNVFLIGQSARVAQYSAIPVNRTLYTVYAMTGCASAIAAVLLVSYFGSARSDLGASFLMPAITAVVLGGANIYGGSGSIMGSALAALLVGFLQQGLQMAGVPNQISSALSGALLIVVVVGRSVSLHRHQILEWYSR
;
A
#
# COMPACT_ATOMS: atom_id res chain seq x y z
N PRO A 1 -11.16 8.53 13.01
CA PRO A 1 -10.57 7.34 12.37
C PRO A 1 -9.05 7.44 12.31
N LEU A 2 -8.47 8.54 11.82
CA LEU A 2 -7.02 8.74 11.69
C LEU A 2 -6.24 8.54 13.00
N VAL A 3 -6.77 9.05 14.12
CA VAL A 3 -6.12 8.90 15.44
C VAL A 3 -6.05 7.44 15.87
N ILE A 4 -7.12 6.67 15.61
CA ILE A 4 -7.17 5.25 15.96
C ILE A 4 -6.17 4.45 15.12
N THR A 5 -6.08 4.73 13.81
CA THR A 5 -5.14 4.02 12.91
C THR A 5 -3.69 4.34 13.26
N LEU A 6 -3.37 5.59 13.62
CA LEU A 6 -2.05 5.96 14.12
C LEU A 6 -1.74 5.29 15.45
N GLY A 7 -2.71 5.27 16.38
CA GLY A 7 -2.56 4.58 17.67
C GLY A 7 -2.30 3.09 17.51
N THR A 8 -3.04 2.41 16.62
CA THR A 8 -2.81 0.99 16.32
C THR A 8 -1.47 0.73 15.64
N MET A 9 -1.01 1.63 14.77
CA MET A 9 0.31 1.54 14.15
C MET A 9 1.43 1.53 15.20
N TYR A 10 1.39 2.46 16.17
CA TYR A 10 2.37 2.51 17.26
C TYR A 10 2.24 1.32 18.20
N LEU A 11 1.03 0.85 18.46
CA LEU A 11 0.80 -0.33 19.31
C LEU A 11 1.42 -1.58 18.67
N PHE A 12 1.16 -1.82 17.38
CA PHE A 12 1.77 -2.96 16.68
C PHE A 12 3.29 -2.81 16.54
N GLY A 13 3.81 -1.61 16.25
CA GLY A 13 5.24 -1.35 16.19
C GLY A 13 5.93 -1.60 17.53
N GLY A 14 5.35 -1.10 18.63
CA GLY A 14 5.87 -1.34 19.97
C GLY A 14 5.80 -2.81 20.40
N SER A 15 4.70 -3.52 20.07
CA SER A 15 4.59 -4.94 20.35
C SER A 15 5.59 -5.78 19.54
N ALA A 16 5.85 -5.42 18.29
CA ALA A 16 6.87 -6.07 17.46
C ALA A 16 8.27 -5.91 18.05
N LEU A 17 8.61 -4.71 18.57
CA LEU A 17 9.87 -4.45 19.26
C LEU A 17 10.00 -5.27 20.55
N LEU A 18 8.95 -5.35 21.36
CA LEU A 18 8.94 -6.15 22.58
C LEU A 18 9.16 -7.63 22.27
N LEU A 19 8.45 -8.17 21.28
CA LEU A 19 8.59 -9.58 20.87
C LEU A 19 9.99 -9.84 20.29
N SER A 20 10.56 -8.94 19.52
CA SER A 20 11.92 -9.01 19.00
C SER A 20 12.95 -9.03 20.14
N GLY A 21 12.81 -8.17 21.14
CA GLY A 21 13.66 -8.14 22.32
C GLY A 21 13.59 -9.44 23.14
N MET A 22 12.40 -10.02 23.29
CA MET A 22 12.22 -11.33 23.95
C MET A 22 12.88 -12.47 23.19
N ALA A 23 13.01 -12.36 21.86
CA ALA A 23 13.68 -13.34 21.03
C ALA A 23 15.23 -13.13 20.98
N GLY A 24 15.77 -12.21 21.78
CA GLY A 24 17.21 -11.95 21.89
C GLY A 24 17.78 -10.97 20.87
N ALA A 25 16.94 -10.34 20.05
CA ALA A 25 17.39 -9.28 19.15
C ALA A 25 17.50 -7.95 19.91
N THR A 26 18.63 -7.24 19.74
CA THR A 26 18.85 -5.94 20.36
C THR A 26 18.31 -4.83 19.45
N GLY A 27 17.24 -4.18 19.88
CA GLY A 27 16.69 -3.01 19.18
C GLY A 27 16.20 -3.30 17.77
N TYR A 28 16.75 -2.62 16.77
CA TYR A 28 16.37 -2.73 15.35
C TYR A 28 17.21 -3.74 14.55
N GLU A 29 18.08 -4.51 15.18
CA GLU A 29 18.96 -5.47 14.47
C GLU A 29 18.17 -6.58 13.77
N GLY A 30 16.98 -6.88 14.30
CA GLY A 30 16.11 -7.91 13.74
C GLY A 30 16.52 -9.33 14.09
N ILE A 31 15.61 -10.26 13.84
CA ILE A 31 15.81 -11.68 14.03
C ILE A 31 16.27 -12.28 12.71
N GLY A 32 17.47 -12.86 12.70
CA GLY A 32 18.03 -13.58 11.55
C GLY A 32 18.11 -15.08 11.80
N GLY A 33 18.85 -15.80 10.94
CA GLY A 33 19.07 -17.24 11.10
C GLY A 33 17.93 -18.10 10.57
N PHE A 34 17.15 -17.60 9.64
CA PHE A 34 16.09 -18.37 8.98
C PHE A 34 16.69 -19.50 8.13
N PRO A 35 15.99 -20.65 8.00
CA PRO A 35 16.41 -21.73 7.11
C PRO A 35 16.59 -21.23 5.66
N THR A 36 17.62 -21.74 4.99
CA THR A 36 17.93 -21.36 3.59
C THR A 36 16.73 -21.57 2.66
N ALA A 37 15.96 -22.62 2.86
CA ALA A 37 14.74 -22.88 2.10
C ALA A 37 13.70 -21.74 2.19
N PHE A 38 13.65 -21.00 3.30
CA PHE A 38 12.76 -19.84 3.48
C PHE A 38 13.35 -18.59 2.81
N THR A 39 14.64 -18.32 2.97
CA THR A 39 15.29 -17.16 2.35
C THR A 39 15.38 -17.30 0.83
N ASP A 40 15.56 -18.52 0.34
CA ASP A 40 15.60 -18.79 -1.10
C ASP A 40 14.22 -18.63 -1.75
N PHE A 41 13.14 -18.83 -1.00
CA PHE A 41 11.77 -18.77 -1.51
C PHE A 41 11.46 -17.47 -2.28
N ALA A 42 11.84 -16.31 -1.74
CA ALA A 42 11.65 -15.03 -2.44
C ALA A 42 12.71 -14.77 -3.53
N ASN A 43 13.86 -15.47 -3.48
CA ASN A 43 14.95 -15.31 -4.43
C ASN A 43 14.90 -16.32 -5.60
N ILE A 44 14.03 -17.35 -5.52
CA ILE A 44 13.81 -18.29 -6.62
C ILE A 44 13.18 -17.55 -7.79
N SER A 45 13.74 -17.74 -8.97
CA SER A 45 13.12 -17.33 -10.24
C SER A 45 12.45 -18.54 -10.90
N PHE A 46 11.15 -18.44 -11.13
CA PHE A 46 10.41 -19.44 -11.89
C PHE A 46 10.29 -18.96 -13.34
N LEU A 47 10.86 -19.71 -14.29
CA LEU A 47 10.95 -19.34 -15.73
C LEU A 47 11.61 -17.95 -15.95
N GLY A 48 12.58 -17.55 -15.12
CA GLY A 48 13.24 -16.24 -15.21
C GLY A 48 12.43 -15.08 -14.61
N ILE A 49 11.27 -15.34 -14.02
CA ILE A 49 10.44 -14.35 -13.34
C ILE A 49 10.67 -14.45 -11.83
N PRO A 50 11.05 -13.37 -11.11
CA PRO A 50 11.22 -13.39 -9.67
C PRO A 50 9.91 -13.73 -8.95
N MET A 51 9.96 -14.59 -7.94
CA MET A 51 8.79 -15.02 -7.16
C MET A 51 7.95 -13.85 -6.61
N PRO A 52 8.52 -12.76 -6.08
CA PRO A 52 7.75 -11.60 -5.63
C PRO A 52 6.87 -10.98 -6.72
N LEU A 53 7.32 -10.98 -7.99
CA LEU A 53 6.52 -10.46 -9.09
C LEU A 53 5.32 -11.36 -9.41
N ILE A 54 5.49 -12.68 -9.30
CA ILE A 54 4.39 -13.63 -9.49
C ILE A 54 3.32 -13.40 -8.40
N PHE A 55 3.74 -13.29 -7.13
CA PHE A 55 2.82 -12.97 -6.04
C PHE A 55 2.11 -11.63 -6.24
N PHE A 56 2.83 -10.62 -6.69
CA PHE A 56 2.25 -9.32 -7.01
C PHE A 56 1.15 -9.44 -8.08
N LEU A 57 1.42 -10.15 -9.17
CA LEU A 57 0.44 -10.35 -10.26
C LEU A 57 -0.79 -11.14 -9.79
N VAL A 58 -0.57 -12.19 -9.00
CA VAL A 58 -1.66 -13.00 -8.42
C VAL A 58 -2.52 -12.13 -7.49
N CYS A 59 -1.91 -11.35 -6.60
CA CYS A 59 -2.63 -10.42 -5.73
C CYS A 59 -3.39 -9.36 -6.53
N CYS A 60 -2.78 -8.78 -7.56
CA CYS A 60 -3.45 -7.81 -8.44
C CYS A 60 -4.67 -8.42 -9.12
N LEU A 61 -4.54 -9.62 -9.68
CA LEU A 61 -5.63 -10.35 -10.33
C LEU A 61 -6.74 -10.66 -9.33
N PHE A 62 -6.39 -11.14 -8.13
CA PHE A 62 -7.34 -11.46 -7.07
C PHE A 62 -8.15 -10.23 -6.64
N PHE A 63 -7.47 -9.11 -6.31
CA PHE A 63 -8.15 -7.89 -5.91
C PHE A 63 -8.93 -7.25 -7.06
N TRP A 64 -8.44 -7.35 -8.29
CA TRP A 64 -9.16 -6.89 -9.47
C TRP A 64 -10.47 -7.65 -9.67
N LEU A 65 -10.44 -8.99 -9.62
CA LEU A 65 -11.63 -9.83 -9.70
C LEU A 65 -12.62 -9.50 -8.58
N LEU A 66 -12.11 -9.36 -7.36
CA LEU A 66 -12.91 -9.06 -6.19
C LEU A 66 -13.60 -7.70 -6.31
N MET A 67 -12.91 -6.66 -6.76
CA MET A 67 -13.49 -5.32 -6.89
C MET A 67 -14.45 -5.19 -8.08
N HIS A 68 -14.15 -5.84 -9.22
CA HIS A 68 -14.94 -5.65 -10.43
C HIS A 68 -16.03 -6.71 -10.65
N ARG A 69 -15.85 -7.91 -10.09
CA ARG A 69 -16.75 -9.05 -10.36
C ARG A 69 -17.65 -9.43 -9.17
N THR A 70 -17.41 -8.92 -7.96
CA THR A 70 -18.20 -9.30 -6.78
C THR A 70 -19.12 -8.18 -6.30
N HIS A 71 -20.17 -8.57 -5.57
CA HIS A 71 -21.04 -7.64 -4.86
C HIS A 71 -20.29 -6.80 -3.81
N MET A 72 -19.23 -7.38 -3.24
CA MET A 72 -18.40 -6.71 -2.25
C MET A 72 -17.73 -5.46 -2.83
N GLY A 73 -17.15 -5.56 -4.03
CA GLY A 73 -16.52 -4.41 -4.68
C GLY A 73 -17.50 -3.27 -4.92
N ARG A 74 -18.72 -3.58 -5.38
CA ARG A 74 -19.79 -2.57 -5.54
C ARG A 74 -20.14 -1.89 -4.23
N ASN A 75 -20.27 -2.66 -3.15
CA ASN A 75 -20.56 -2.12 -1.82
C ASN A 75 -19.44 -1.20 -1.33
N VAL A 76 -18.17 -1.56 -1.55
CA VAL A 76 -17.02 -0.73 -1.19
C VAL A 76 -17.06 0.62 -1.89
N PHE A 77 -17.33 0.66 -3.20
CA PHE A 77 -17.44 1.92 -3.95
C PHE A 77 -18.62 2.78 -3.48
N LEU A 78 -19.79 2.18 -3.22
CA LEU A 78 -20.98 2.89 -2.75
C LEU A 78 -20.77 3.46 -1.34
N ILE A 79 -20.20 2.69 -0.43
CA ILE A 79 -19.85 3.15 0.93
C ILE A 79 -18.82 4.29 0.86
N GLY A 80 -17.84 4.18 -0.04
CA GLY A 80 -16.83 5.21 -0.25
C GLY A 80 -17.39 6.53 -0.77
N GLN A 81 -18.50 6.51 -1.54
CA GLN A 81 -19.18 7.72 -1.98
C GLN A 81 -19.98 8.38 -0.84
N SER A 82 -20.77 7.60 -0.13
CA SER A 82 -21.53 8.06 1.04
C SER A 82 -21.97 6.89 1.91
N ALA A 83 -21.36 6.77 3.08
CA ALA A 83 -21.74 5.74 4.05
C ALA A 83 -23.21 5.87 4.51
N ARG A 84 -23.76 7.10 4.58
CA ARG A 84 -25.16 7.33 4.93
C ARG A 84 -26.10 6.79 3.86
N VAL A 85 -25.86 7.12 2.59
CA VAL A 85 -26.70 6.66 1.48
C VAL A 85 -26.64 5.14 1.36
N ALA A 86 -25.45 4.54 1.56
CA ALA A 86 -25.29 3.10 1.57
C ALA A 86 -26.13 2.41 2.66
N GLN A 87 -26.22 3.00 3.86
CA GLN A 87 -27.07 2.49 4.95
C GLN A 87 -28.56 2.52 4.58
N TYR A 88 -29.02 3.61 3.98
CA TYR A 88 -30.43 3.71 3.51
C TYR A 88 -30.74 2.72 2.38
N SER A 89 -29.74 2.29 1.63
CA SER A 89 -29.87 1.28 0.59
C SER A 89 -29.71 -0.17 1.10
N ALA A 90 -29.85 -0.38 2.42
CA ALA A 90 -29.73 -1.67 3.09
C ALA A 90 -28.38 -2.39 2.88
N ILE A 91 -27.32 -1.64 2.56
CA ILE A 91 -25.97 -2.20 2.42
C ILE A 91 -25.39 -2.43 3.82
N PRO A 92 -24.85 -3.62 4.13
CA PRO A 92 -24.27 -3.92 5.43
C PRO A 92 -22.89 -3.26 5.61
N VAL A 93 -22.87 -1.94 5.90
CA VAL A 93 -21.67 -1.10 5.95
C VAL A 93 -20.62 -1.70 6.88
N ASN A 94 -21.00 -2.08 8.11
CA ASN A 94 -20.04 -2.61 9.08
C ASN A 94 -19.40 -3.92 8.62
N ARG A 95 -20.17 -4.85 8.05
CA ARG A 95 -19.62 -6.11 7.52
C ARG A 95 -18.64 -5.86 6.38
N THR A 96 -18.99 -4.95 5.47
CA THR A 96 -18.11 -4.59 4.36
C THR A 96 -16.80 -3.98 4.85
N LEU A 97 -16.86 -3.07 5.83
CA LEU A 97 -15.66 -2.48 6.43
C LEU A 97 -14.77 -3.53 7.11
N TYR A 98 -15.35 -4.40 7.96
CA TYR A 98 -14.59 -5.47 8.59
C TYR A 98 -13.89 -6.38 7.57
N THR A 99 -14.59 -6.72 6.49
CA THR A 99 -14.00 -7.55 5.44
C THR A 99 -12.85 -6.84 4.71
N VAL A 100 -12.99 -5.54 4.41
CA VAL A 100 -11.92 -4.74 3.79
C VAL A 100 -10.69 -4.67 4.69
N TYR A 101 -10.87 -4.38 5.98
CA TYR A 101 -9.75 -4.37 6.94
C TYR A 101 -9.08 -5.74 7.08
N ALA A 102 -9.87 -6.82 7.15
CA ALA A 102 -9.32 -8.17 7.21
C ALA A 102 -8.50 -8.51 5.96
N MET A 103 -8.99 -8.16 4.78
CA MET A 103 -8.28 -8.39 3.51
C MET A 103 -6.98 -7.57 3.43
N THR A 104 -7.01 -6.31 3.90
CA THR A 104 -5.80 -5.49 3.98
C THR A 104 -4.78 -6.11 4.94
N GLY A 105 -5.23 -6.63 6.10
CA GLY A 105 -4.39 -7.36 7.04
C GLY A 105 -3.76 -8.60 6.42
N CYS A 106 -4.53 -9.41 5.70
CA CYS A 106 -4.00 -10.58 4.99
C CYS A 106 -2.97 -10.19 3.90
N ALA A 107 -3.25 -9.15 3.12
CA ALA A 107 -2.33 -8.68 2.10
C ALA A 107 -1.02 -8.15 2.71
N SER A 108 -1.09 -7.42 3.81
CA SER A 108 0.10 -6.93 4.51
C SER A 108 0.90 -8.07 5.15
N ALA A 109 0.26 -9.12 5.65
CA ALA A 109 0.94 -10.31 6.16
C ALA A 109 1.71 -11.05 5.05
N ILE A 110 1.11 -11.24 3.87
CA ILE A 110 1.79 -11.82 2.71
C ILE A 110 3.00 -10.97 2.32
N ALA A 111 2.84 -9.66 2.24
CA ALA A 111 3.93 -8.74 1.93
C ALA A 111 5.06 -8.81 2.97
N ALA A 112 4.73 -8.90 4.26
CA ALA A 112 5.72 -9.05 5.33
C ALA A 112 6.52 -10.34 5.20
N VAL A 113 5.85 -11.48 4.94
CA VAL A 113 6.52 -12.78 4.72
C VAL A 113 7.48 -12.72 3.54
N LEU A 114 7.07 -12.11 2.42
CA LEU A 114 7.93 -11.93 1.24
C LEU A 114 9.13 -11.02 1.54
N LEU A 115 8.94 -9.93 2.28
CA LEU A 115 10.02 -9.03 2.68
C LEU A 115 11.02 -9.72 3.61
N VAL A 116 10.56 -10.46 4.62
CA VAL A 116 11.43 -11.20 5.53
C VAL A 116 12.20 -12.28 4.78
N SER A 117 11.56 -12.99 3.85
CA SER A 117 12.22 -13.97 3.00
C SER A 117 13.28 -13.33 2.10
N TYR A 118 12.98 -12.18 1.51
CA TYR A 118 13.89 -11.45 0.61
C TYR A 118 15.13 -10.90 1.33
N PHE A 119 14.93 -10.28 2.51
CA PHE A 119 16.03 -9.70 3.30
C PHE A 119 16.73 -10.72 4.21
N GLY A 120 16.15 -11.90 4.42
CA GLY A 120 16.70 -12.91 5.35
C GLY A 120 16.68 -12.47 6.81
N SER A 121 15.96 -11.40 7.13
CA SER A 121 15.91 -10.81 8.48
C SER A 121 14.52 -10.23 8.76
N ALA A 122 13.96 -10.56 9.93
CA ALA A 122 12.70 -9.99 10.40
C ALA A 122 12.98 -8.78 11.29
N ARG A 123 12.69 -7.57 10.79
CA ARG A 123 12.89 -6.31 11.49
C ARG A 123 11.55 -5.58 11.63
N SER A 124 11.36 -4.88 12.74
CA SER A 124 10.13 -4.12 13.00
C SER A 124 9.97 -2.87 12.13
N ASP A 125 11.06 -2.36 11.54
CA ASP A 125 11.10 -1.13 10.74
C ASP A 125 10.99 -1.37 9.22
N LEU A 126 11.07 -2.62 8.75
CA LEU A 126 11.06 -2.95 7.32
C LEU A 126 9.90 -2.35 6.54
N GLY A 127 8.71 -2.30 7.15
CA GLY A 127 7.50 -1.78 6.52
C GLY A 127 7.41 -0.26 6.48
N ALA A 128 8.12 0.46 7.34
CA ALA A 128 7.96 1.90 7.53
C ALA A 128 8.33 2.71 6.27
N SER A 129 9.37 2.29 5.55
CA SER A 129 9.84 2.95 4.34
C SER A 129 8.87 2.84 3.15
N PHE A 130 7.96 1.86 3.17
CA PHE A 130 7.00 1.63 2.07
C PHE A 130 5.70 2.44 2.21
N LEU A 131 5.45 3.08 3.36
CA LEU A 131 4.20 3.79 3.61
C LEU A 131 3.96 4.91 2.59
N MET A 132 4.90 5.83 2.42
CA MET A 132 4.78 6.96 1.49
C MET A 132 4.74 6.52 0.02
N PRO A 133 5.64 5.63 -0.46
CA PRO A 133 5.54 5.07 -1.80
C PRO A 133 4.22 4.39 -2.10
N ALA A 134 3.66 3.64 -1.15
CA ALA A 134 2.38 2.96 -1.32
C ALA A 134 1.21 3.95 -1.49
N ILE A 135 1.15 4.99 -0.64
CA ILE A 135 0.14 6.05 -0.77
C ILE A 135 0.28 6.75 -2.11
N THR A 136 1.51 7.10 -2.50
CA THR A 136 1.81 7.74 -3.79
C THR A 136 1.33 6.88 -4.96
N ALA A 137 1.64 5.59 -4.94
CA ALA A 137 1.24 4.65 -5.99
C ALA A 137 -0.29 4.53 -6.12
N VAL A 138 -1.01 4.46 -5.00
CA VAL A 138 -2.48 4.36 -5.00
C VAL A 138 -3.12 5.64 -5.54
N VAL A 139 -2.63 6.81 -5.13
CA VAL A 139 -3.15 8.12 -5.58
C VAL A 139 -2.81 8.36 -7.05
N LEU A 140 -1.56 8.09 -7.45
CA LEU A 140 -1.12 8.16 -8.85
C LEU A 140 -1.92 7.22 -9.74
N GLY A 141 -2.24 6.02 -9.24
CA GLY A 141 -3.05 5.02 -9.92
C GLY A 141 -4.53 5.35 -10.07
N GLY A 142 -4.95 6.52 -9.58
CA GLY A 142 -6.29 7.05 -9.79
C GLY A 142 -7.28 6.77 -8.66
N ALA A 143 -6.85 6.26 -7.51
CA ALA A 143 -7.72 6.16 -6.35
C ALA A 143 -8.01 7.54 -5.76
N ASN A 144 -9.27 7.75 -5.37
CA ASN A 144 -9.68 8.98 -4.71
C ASN A 144 -9.42 8.87 -3.20
N ILE A 145 -8.69 9.86 -2.65
CA ILE A 145 -8.38 9.91 -1.21
C ILE A 145 -9.65 10.01 -0.37
N TYR A 146 -10.69 10.67 -0.89
CA TYR A 146 -11.98 10.81 -0.22
C TYR A 146 -12.89 9.58 -0.37
N GLY A 147 -12.46 8.58 -1.16
CA GLY A 147 -13.21 7.36 -1.41
C GLY A 147 -14.11 7.41 -2.65
N GLY A 148 -14.85 6.33 -2.87
CA GLY A 148 -15.88 6.21 -3.90
C GLY A 148 -15.40 5.95 -5.32
N SER A 149 -14.11 6.06 -5.61
CA SER A 149 -13.56 5.75 -6.93
C SER A 149 -12.09 5.31 -6.84
N GLY A 150 -11.69 4.42 -7.74
CA GLY A 150 -10.31 3.93 -7.83
C GLY A 150 -10.17 2.82 -8.88
N SER A 151 -8.95 2.57 -9.31
CA SER A 151 -8.60 1.52 -10.24
C SER A 151 -7.49 0.65 -9.68
N ILE A 152 -7.75 -0.65 -9.53
CA ILE A 152 -6.74 -1.61 -9.07
C ILE A 152 -5.60 -1.70 -10.09
N MET A 153 -5.92 -1.78 -11.38
CA MET A 153 -4.90 -1.83 -12.43
C MET A 153 -4.07 -0.55 -12.49
N GLY A 154 -4.72 0.62 -12.33
CA GLY A 154 -4.01 1.89 -12.24
C GLY A 154 -3.05 1.94 -11.06
N SER A 155 -3.50 1.52 -9.88
CA SER A 155 -2.66 1.47 -8.67
C SER A 155 -1.51 0.46 -8.80
N ALA A 156 -1.74 -0.69 -9.44
CA ALA A 156 -0.71 -1.69 -9.69
C ALA A 156 0.38 -1.16 -10.64
N LEU A 157 0.00 -0.55 -11.76
CA LEU A 157 0.95 0.05 -12.69
C LEU A 157 1.73 1.21 -12.05
N ALA A 158 1.04 2.04 -11.27
CA ALA A 158 1.67 3.12 -10.52
C ALA A 158 2.65 2.60 -9.47
N ALA A 159 2.33 1.50 -8.78
CA ALA A 159 3.24 0.87 -7.82
C ALA A 159 4.52 0.37 -8.49
N LEU A 160 4.42 -0.27 -9.66
CA LEU A 160 5.58 -0.66 -10.45
C LEU A 160 6.41 0.56 -10.88
N LEU A 161 5.76 1.62 -11.37
CA LEU A 161 6.43 2.85 -11.80
C LEU A 161 7.20 3.49 -10.64
N VAL A 162 6.56 3.66 -9.48
CA VAL A 162 7.19 4.23 -8.27
C VAL A 162 8.33 3.35 -7.79
N GLY A 163 8.15 2.02 -7.80
CA GLY A 163 9.19 1.06 -7.43
C GLY A 163 10.41 1.14 -8.36
N PHE A 164 10.20 1.13 -9.68
CA PHE A 164 11.29 1.29 -10.66
C PHE A 164 12.01 2.63 -10.54
N LEU A 165 11.26 3.71 -10.29
CA LEU A 165 11.85 5.03 -10.07
C LEU A 165 12.77 5.03 -8.83
N GLN A 166 12.29 4.48 -7.70
CA GLN A 166 13.09 4.39 -6.48
C GLN A 166 14.33 3.52 -6.68
N GLN A 167 14.17 2.35 -7.30
CA GLN A 167 15.29 1.46 -7.58
C GLN A 167 16.31 2.11 -8.52
N GLY A 168 15.85 2.80 -9.57
CA GLY A 168 16.72 3.53 -10.49
C GLY A 168 17.52 4.63 -9.79
N LEU A 169 16.89 5.38 -8.87
CA LEU A 169 17.58 6.40 -8.07
C LEU A 169 18.64 5.80 -7.15
N GLN A 170 18.33 4.66 -6.52
CA GLN A 170 19.30 3.95 -5.66
C GLN A 170 20.51 3.44 -6.48
N MET A 171 20.26 2.90 -7.68
CA MET A 171 21.34 2.48 -8.60
C MET A 171 22.19 3.66 -9.10
N ALA A 172 21.63 4.86 -9.19
CA ALA A 172 22.35 6.09 -9.50
C ALA A 172 23.14 6.66 -8.30
N GLY A 173 23.15 5.95 -7.15
CA GLY A 173 23.86 6.37 -5.94
C GLY A 173 23.15 7.43 -5.11
N VAL A 174 21.87 7.68 -5.37
CA VAL A 174 21.08 8.66 -4.61
C VAL A 174 20.73 8.06 -3.23
N PRO A 175 21.02 8.74 -2.11
CA PRO A 175 20.67 8.27 -0.78
C PRO A 175 19.18 8.04 -0.59
N ASN A 176 18.82 7.06 0.25
CA ASN A 176 17.43 6.69 0.53
C ASN A 176 16.57 7.87 1.03
N GLN A 177 17.17 8.81 1.75
CA GLN A 177 16.50 10.02 2.25
C GLN A 177 16.00 10.91 1.11
N ILE A 178 16.80 11.07 0.06
CA ILE A 178 16.43 11.86 -1.13
C ILE A 178 15.38 11.12 -1.95
N SER A 179 15.49 9.79 -2.09
CA SER A 179 14.47 8.98 -2.76
C SER A 179 13.12 9.05 -2.06
N SER A 180 13.10 9.09 -0.73
CA SER A 180 11.89 9.26 0.06
C SER A 180 11.29 10.67 -0.09
N ALA A 181 12.13 11.71 -0.10
CA ALA A 181 11.71 13.09 -0.35
C ALA A 181 11.12 13.27 -1.75
N LEU A 182 11.71 12.64 -2.77
CA LEU A 182 11.18 12.61 -4.13
C LEU A 182 9.82 11.93 -4.22
N SER A 183 9.61 10.83 -3.49
CA SER A 183 8.30 10.16 -3.42
C SER A 183 7.23 11.06 -2.80
N GLY A 184 7.58 11.81 -1.76
CA GLY A 184 6.70 12.81 -1.15
C GLY A 184 6.38 13.97 -2.09
N ALA A 185 7.40 14.49 -2.80
CA ALA A 185 7.23 15.54 -3.80
C ALA A 185 6.32 15.06 -4.97
N LEU A 186 6.52 13.84 -5.43
CA LEU A 186 5.69 13.20 -6.46
C LEU A 186 4.23 13.11 -6.01
N LEU A 187 3.98 12.72 -4.75
CA LEU A 187 2.64 12.70 -4.18
C LEU A 187 1.99 14.07 -4.25
N ILE A 188 2.69 15.13 -3.82
CA ILE A 188 2.18 16.50 -3.84
C ILE A 188 1.84 16.93 -5.27
N VAL A 189 2.73 16.70 -6.22
CA VAL A 189 2.53 17.06 -7.65
C VAL A 189 1.29 16.32 -8.20
N VAL A 190 1.13 15.04 -7.91
CA VAL A 190 0.00 14.26 -8.38
C VAL A 190 -1.32 14.72 -7.76
N VAL A 191 -1.34 14.97 -6.45
CA VAL A 191 -2.54 15.44 -5.74
C VAL A 191 -2.95 16.82 -6.23
N VAL A 192 -2.00 17.75 -6.36
CA VAL A 192 -2.25 19.11 -6.88
C VAL A 192 -2.70 19.06 -8.33
N GLY A 193 -2.01 18.31 -9.18
CA GLY A 193 -2.37 18.15 -10.60
C GLY A 193 -3.78 17.60 -10.78
N ARG A 194 -4.16 16.60 -9.96
CA ARG A 194 -5.50 16.04 -9.98
C ARG A 194 -6.55 17.01 -9.45
N SER A 195 -6.24 17.75 -8.39
CA SER A 195 -7.13 18.80 -7.85
C SER A 195 -7.39 19.89 -8.86
N VAL A 196 -6.35 20.38 -9.53
CA VAL A 196 -6.47 21.38 -10.58
C VAL A 196 -7.28 20.84 -11.77
N SER A 197 -7.04 19.61 -12.19
CA SER A 197 -7.78 18.99 -13.29
C SER A 197 -9.29 18.85 -12.99
N LEU A 198 -9.65 18.50 -11.76
CA LEU A 198 -11.05 18.36 -11.35
C LEU A 198 -11.77 19.72 -11.19
N HIS A 199 -11.06 20.76 -10.75
CA HIS A 199 -11.64 22.09 -10.52
C HIS A 199 -11.35 23.09 -11.64
N ARG A 200 -10.85 22.61 -12.78
CA ARG A 200 -10.45 23.47 -13.92
C ARG A 200 -11.56 24.44 -14.36
N HIS A 201 -12.80 24.01 -14.39
CA HIS A 201 -13.95 24.86 -14.71
C HIS A 201 -14.22 25.94 -13.66
N GLN A 202 -14.09 25.62 -12.38
CA GLN A 202 -14.33 26.58 -11.30
C GLN A 202 -13.20 27.62 -11.19
N ILE A 203 -11.96 27.23 -11.46
CA ILE A 203 -10.80 28.13 -11.43
C ILE A 203 -10.88 29.12 -12.60
N LEU A 204 -11.31 28.68 -13.77
CA LEU A 204 -11.48 29.56 -14.95
C LEU A 204 -12.59 30.60 -14.73
N GLU A 205 -13.66 30.26 -14.07
CA GLU A 205 -14.76 31.21 -13.72
C GLU A 205 -14.33 32.24 -12.68
N TRP A 206 -13.41 31.86 -11.76
CA TRP A 206 -12.89 32.79 -10.76
C TRP A 206 -11.89 33.81 -11.37
N TYR A 207 -11.13 33.40 -12.38
CA TYR A 207 -10.17 34.29 -13.07
C TYR A 207 -10.83 35.21 -14.10
N SER A 208 -12.06 34.92 -14.52
CA SER A 208 -12.84 35.72 -15.48
C SER A 208 -13.74 36.77 -14.81
N ARG A 209 -13.75 36.84 -13.46
CA ARG A 209 -14.41 37.89 -12.69
C ARG A 209 -13.40 38.89 -12.12
#